data_44a55fbbeb207ca7f095dfd84f77b7dc
#
_entry.id   44a55fbbeb207ca7f095dfd84f77b7dc
#
_cell.length_a   1.000
_cell.length_b   1.000
_cell.length_c   1.000
_cell.angle_alpha   90.00
_cell.angle_beta   90.00
_cell.angle_gamma   90.00
#
_symmetry.space_group_name_H-M   'P 1'
#
loop_
_entity.id
_entity.type
_entity.pdbx_description
1 polymer ?
#
loop_
_entity_poly.entity_id
_entity_poly.type
_entity_poly.pdbx_seq_one_letter_code
_entity_poly.pdbx_strand_id
1 'polypeptide(L)'
;GITVFDCIAAVCHDSLHDHESLSIRKGTDRKGGAKMKKNRKTGAVILIVLGLICAVSTVKSCGAKQGATDEVVYVGQNGYDPANDGKIVIVCGELKVLEPSYDDELGLTIAAPRTMRSAKKLELKEWNAPMTEENMEWKSALGGMGIFQGKADVGAYHLSEEFIEQLMLGKEYEFDEETLSEAGLTILTDRKYRGEKFIGTQRMGREVFKEGDLRYQYSVPYQSDGDMVTVIGIQEQDTLTYVKGAAPNMLSGELDQKTALKKSGMSSGGVSIFRLLLTILFLAAGGGMLFRKQEQKKDRSGL
;
A
#
# COMPACT_ATOMS: atom_id res chain seq x y z
N GLY A 1 5.94 -6.78 -2.59
CA GLY A 1 6.46 -7.74 -1.62
C GLY A 1 5.30 -8.58 -1.10
N ILE A 2 5.40 -9.91 -1.22
CA ILE A 2 4.40 -10.87 -0.73
C ILE A 2 4.25 -10.64 0.78
N THR A 3 3.05 -10.33 1.23
CA THR A 3 2.78 -10.11 2.65
C THR A 3 2.67 -11.45 3.38
N VAL A 4 2.98 -11.44 4.70
CA VAL A 4 2.86 -12.65 5.55
C VAL A 4 1.43 -13.21 5.54
N PHE A 5 0.41 -12.39 5.23
CA PHE A 5 -0.97 -12.80 5.06
C PHE A 5 -1.16 -13.70 3.83
N ASP A 6 -0.45 -13.44 2.73
CA ASP A 6 -0.55 -14.24 1.50
C ASP A 6 0.04 -15.65 1.72
N CYS A 7 1.10 -15.75 2.53
CA CYS A 7 1.67 -17.05 2.90
C CYS A 7 0.75 -17.86 3.85
N ILE A 8 0.04 -17.19 4.77
CA ILE A 8 -0.89 -17.86 5.68
C ILE A 8 -2.13 -18.34 4.92
N ALA A 9 -2.63 -17.53 3.97
CA ALA A 9 -3.77 -17.91 3.12
C ALA A 9 -3.45 -19.12 2.23
N ALA A 10 -2.25 -19.17 1.63
CA ALA A 10 -1.81 -20.31 0.81
C ALA A 10 -1.70 -21.62 1.60
N VAL A 11 -1.14 -21.56 2.83
CA VAL A 11 -1.01 -22.75 3.70
C VAL A 11 -2.37 -23.23 4.23
N CYS A 12 -3.32 -22.31 4.48
CA CYS A 12 -4.67 -22.68 4.89
C CYS A 12 -5.50 -23.24 3.73
N HIS A 13 -5.29 -22.76 2.49
CA HIS A 13 -6.03 -23.25 1.31
C HIS A 13 -5.67 -24.70 0.95
N ASP A 14 -4.37 -25.05 1.00
CA ASP A 14 -3.94 -26.43 0.74
C ASP A 14 -4.39 -27.41 1.84
N SER A 15 -4.60 -26.94 3.07
CA SER A 15 -5.07 -27.79 4.18
C SER A 15 -6.58 -28.05 4.14
N LEU A 16 -7.36 -27.19 3.47
CA LEU A 16 -8.83 -27.32 3.35
C LEU A 16 -9.25 -28.16 2.15
N HIS A 17 -8.42 -28.24 1.09
CA HIS A 17 -8.76 -29.01 -0.11
C HIS A 17 -8.62 -30.53 0.06
N ASP A 18 -7.87 -30.99 1.08
CA ASP A 18 -7.72 -32.43 1.38
C ASP A 18 -8.87 -33.02 2.22
N HIS A 19 -9.90 -32.24 2.57
CA HIS A 19 -10.98 -32.70 3.47
C HIS A 19 -12.29 -33.09 2.78
N GLU A 20 -12.43 -32.96 1.46
CA GLU A 20 -13.73 -33.15 0.77
C GLU A 20 -13.87 -34.43 -0.06
N SER A 21 -13.03 -35.44 0.17
CA SER A 21 -13.21 -36.73 -0.47
C SER A 21 -13.05 -37.94 0.45
N LEU A 22 -13.87 -38.04 1.49
CA LEU A 22 -13.98 -39.24 2.32
C LEU A 22 -15.46 -39.61 2.54
N SER A 23 -16.09 -40.09 1.50
CA SER A 23 -17.33 -40.87 1.60
C SER A 23 -16.99 -42.33 1.85
N ILE A 24 -17.42 -42.82 3.02
CA ILE A 24 -17.85 -44.14 3.42
C ILE A 24 -17.21 -45.35 2.69
N ARG A 25 -16.21 -45.97 3.36
CA ARG A 25 -16.08 -47.44 3.33
C ARG A 25 -15.65 -47.93 4.73
N LYS A 26 -16.57 -48.69 5.38
CA LYS A 26 -16.29 -49.56 6.53
C LYS A 26 -15.26 -50.62 6.09
N GLY A 27 -14.11 -50.64 6.72
CA GLY A 27 -13.10 -51.68 6.55
C GLY A 27 -12.07 -51.52 7.66
N THR A 28 -12.10 -52.45 8.60
CA THR A 28 -11.17 -52.59 9.71
C THR A 28 -9.74 -52.71 9.22
N ASP A 29 -8.86 -51.73 9.50
CA ASP A 29 -7.44 -51.99 9.50
C ASP A 29 -6.63 -51.10 10.47
N ARG A 30 -5.81 -51.75 11.30
CA ARG A 30 -5.02 -51.22 12.41
C ARG A 30 -3.79 -50.37 11.98
N LYS A 31 -3.77 -49.79 10.78
CA LYS A 31 -2.62 -48.99 10.25
C LYS A 31 -2.69 -47.48 10.49
N GLY A 32 -3.75 -46.95 11.09
CA GLY A 32 -3.98 -45.50 11.26
C GLY A 32 -3.08 -44.83 12.31
N GLY A 33 -2.52 -45.56 13.26
CA GLY A 33 -1.75 -44.98 14.38
C GLY A 33 -0.36 -44.41 14.03
N ALA A 34 0.27 -44.92 12.97
CA ALA A 34 1.62 -44.47 12.57
C ALA A 34 1.60 -43.17 11.76
N LYS A 35 0.58 -42.96 10.95
CA LYS A 35 0.42 -41.76 10.08
C LYS A 35 0.13 -40.50 10.92
N MET A 36 -0.72 -40.61 11.96
CA MET A 36 -0.99 -39.50 12.88
C MET A 36 0.21 -39.07 13.73
N LYS A 37 1.13 -39.98 14.06
CA LYS A 37 2.37 -39.64 14.81
C LYS A 37 3.37 -38.83 13.97
N LYS A 38 3.44 -39.07 12.66
CA LYS A 38 4.35 -38.34 11.75
C LYS A 38 3.88 -36.87 11.59
N ASN A 39 2.58 -36.65 11.43
CA ASN A 39 2.01 -35.30 11.24
C ASN A 39 2.17 -34.38 12.47
N ARG A 40 2.14 -34.92 13.71
CA ARG A 40 2.33 -34.13 14.92
C ARG A 40 3.73 -33.57 15.09
N LYS A 41 4.78 -34.29 14.68
CA LYS A 41 6.15 -33.78 14.71
C LYS A 41 6.37 -32.67 13.70
N THR A 42 5.81 -32.85 12.49
CA THR A 42 5.86 -31.85 11.44
C THR A 42 5.13 -30.57 11.88
N GLY A 43 3.96 -30.68 12.53
CA GLY A 43 3.22 -29.55 13.07
C GLY A 43 3.99 -28.78 14.15
N ALA A 44 4.67 -29.46 15.07
CA ALA A 44 5.48 -28.80 16.10
C ALA A 44 6.67 -28.03 15.51
N VAL A 45 7.35 -28.60 14.52
CA VAL A 45 8.48 -27.95 13.82
C VAL A 45 7.99 -26.72 13.05
N ILE A 46 6.85 -26.81 12.35
CA ILE A 46 6.25 -25.67 11.63
C ILE A 46 5.92 -24.52 12.59
N LEU A 47 5.33 -24.80 13.76
CA LEU A 47 5.01 -23.76 14.76
C LEU A 47 6.27 -23.08 15.32
N ILE A 48 7.35 -23.84 15.56
CA ILE A 48 8.61 -23.26 16.00
C ILE A 48 9.22 -22.38 14.92
N VAL A 49 9.23 -22.83 13.68
CA VAL A 49 9.75 -22.06 12.54
C VAL A 49 8.95 -20.76 12.33
N LEU A 50 7.61 -20.81 12.43
CA LEU A 50 6.76 -19.63 12.38
C LEU A 50 7.04 -18.67 13.54
N GLY A 51 7.22 -19.19 14.76
CA GLY A 51 7.60 -18.40 15.91
C GLY A 51 8.95 -17.70 15.74
N LEU A 52 9.95 -18.39 15.16
CA LEU A 52 11.27 -17.82 14.85
C LEU A 52 11.19 -16.76 13.75
N ILE A 53 10.40 -16.97 12.71
CA ILE A 53 10.17 -15.96 11.64
C ILE A 53 9.51 -14.72 12.23
N CYS A 54 8.50 -14.88 13.09
CA CYS A 54 7.88 -13.77 13.82
C CYS A 54 8.88 -13.04 14.73
N ALA A 55 9.74 -13.75 15.44
CA ALA A 55 10.77 -13.16 16.29
C ALA A 55 11.79 -12.34 15.48
N VAL A 56 12.30 -12.89 14.37
CA VAL A 56 13.26 -12.19 13.47
C VAL A 56 12.62 -10.96 12.84
N SER A 57 11.35 -11.04 12.41
CA SER A 57 10.63 -9.89 11.85
C SER A 57 10.37 -8.80 12.90
N THR A 58 10.16 -9.18 14.17
CA THR A 58 10.01 -8.24 15.28
C THR A 58 11.33 -7.52 15.59
N VAL A 59 12.45 -8.24 15.62
CA VAL A 59 13.79 -7.67 15.84
C VAL A 59 14.19 -6.73 14.69
N LYS A 60 13.95 -7.13 13.44
CA LYS A 60 14.21 -6.25 12.27
C LYS A 60 13.35 -4.97 12.30
N SER A 61 12.09 -5.06 12.75
CA SER A 61 11.23 -3.88 12.92
C SER A 61 11.72 -2.95 14.04
N CYS A 62 12.33 -3.48 15.10
CA CYS A 62 12.94 -2.67 16.15
C CYS A 62 14.23 -1.99 15.67
N GLY A 63 15.10 -2.72 14.96
CA GLY A 63 16.40 -2.19 14.53
C GLY A 63 16.32 -1.11 13.45
N ALA A 64 15.29 -1.14 12.59
CA ALA A 64 15.12 -0.16 11.53
C ALA A 64 14.46 1.17 12.00
N LYS A 65 13.88 1.20 13.20
CA LYS A 65 13.16 2.37 13.74
C LYS A 65 13.91 3.11 14.85
N GLN A 66 15.00 2.57 15.34
CA GLN A 66 15.71 3.13 16.50
C GLN A 66 16.59 4.36 16.18
N GLY A 67 16.82 4.64 14.90
CA GLY A 67 17.62 5.82 14.47
C GLY A 67 16.80 7.09 14.20
N ALA A 68 15.48 7.00 14.11
CA ALA A 68 14.64 8.10 13.60
C ALA A 68 13.78 8.82 14.66
N THR A 69 13.75 8.35 15.91
CA THR A 69 12.83 8.91 16.92
C THR A 69 13.51 9.79 17.98
N ASP A 70 14.84 9.83 18.03
CA ASP A 70 15.53 10.52 19.12
C ASP A 70 15.65 12.04 18.92
N GLU A 71 15.31 12.58 17.74
CA GLU A 71 15.40 14.04 17.52
C GLU A 71 14.40 14.56 16.49
N VAL A 72 13.10 14.25 16.65
CA VAL A 72 12.06 14.88 15.84
C VAL A 72 11.66 16.22 16.45
N VAL A 73 11.85 17.29 15.72
CA VAL A 73 11.54 18.66 16.16
C VAL A 73 10.15 19.05 15.64
N TYR A 74 9.30 19.50 16.55
CA TYR A 74 8.03 20.09 16.16
C TYR A 74 8.21 21.59 15.89
N VAL A 75 8.19 21.98 14.63
CA VAL A 75 8.30 23.38 14.18
C VAL A 75 6.91 24.02 14.15
N GLY A 76 5.86 23.26 13.81
CA GLY A 76 4.50 23.79 13.64
C GLY A 76 4.44 24.83 12.52
N GLN A 77 3.84 25.99 12.77
CA GLN A 77 3.77 27.10 11.81
C GLN A 77 4.95 28.08 11.90
N ASN A 78 5.94 27.80 12.75
CA ASN A 78 7.14 28.61 12.81
C ASN A 78 7.93 28.50 11.51
N GLY A 79 8.65 29.53 11.15
CA GLY A 79 9.49 29.54 9.97
C GLY A 79 10.77 28.71 10.14
N TYR A 80 11.60 28.78 9.13
CA TYR A 80 12.91 28.13 9.08
C TYR A 80 13.81 28.53 10.26
N ASP A 81 14.41 27.51 10.90
CA ASP A 81 15.45 27.68 11.92
C ASP A 81 16.68 26.85 11.55
N PRO A 82 17.86 27.48 11.30
CA PRO A 82 19.10 26.77 10.96
C PRO A 82 19.55 25.74 11.99
N ALA A 83 19.13 25.87 13.24
CA ALA A 83 19.43 24.88 14.29
C ALA A 83 18.78 23.50 14.06
N ASN A 84 17.83 23.43 13.13
CA ASN A 84 17.12 22.20 12.77
C ASN A 84 17.65 21.54 11.49
N ASP A 85 18.67 22.09 10.85
CA ASP A 85 19.25 21.49 9.66
C ASP A 85 19.75 20.07 9.90
N GLY A 86 19.40 19.17 8.99
CA GLY A 86 19.68 17.73 9.09
C GLY A 86 18.77 16.95 10.03
N LYS A 87 17.84 17.61 10.74
CA LYS A 87 16.91 16.96 11.65
C LYS A 87 15.58 16.64 10.95
N ILE A 88 14.89 15.65 11.50
CA ILE A 88 13.50 15.40 11.13
C ILE A 88 12.63 16.46 11.79
N VAL A 89 11.86 17.18 10.98
CA VAL A 89 10.97 18.23 11.44
C VAL A 89 9.51 17.91 11.11
N ILE A 90 8.61 18.42 11.95
CA ILE A 90 7.18 18.41 11.70
C ILE A 90 6.76 19.86 11.48
N VAL A 91 6.34 20.17 10.27
CA VAL A 91 5.93 21.50 9.84
C VAL A 91 4.44 21.51 9.56
N CYS A 92 3.75 22.55 10.03
CA CYS A 92 2.35 22.81 9.69
C CYS A 92 2.29 24.08 8.86
N GLY A 93 1.51 24.06 7.79
CA GLY A 93 1.37 25.25 6.94
C GLY A 93 0.35 25.01 5.83
N GLU A 94 0.05 26.10 5.12
CA GLU A 94 -0.76 26.04 3.92
C GLU A 94 0.06 25.41 2.79
N LEU A 95 -0.53 24.44 2.09
CA LEU A 95 0.04 23.85 0.87
C LEU A 95 -0.15 24.86 -0.27
N LYS A 96 0.92 25.23 -0.93
CA LYS A 96 0.91 26.12 -2.07
C LYS A 96 1.55 25.43 -3.28
N VAL A 97 0.78 25.18 -4.30
CA VAL A 97 1.30 24.64 -5.57
C VAL A 97 1.92 25.78 -6.37
N LEU A 98 3.25 25.77 -6.50
CA LEU A 98 4.01 26.78 -7.23
C LEU A 98 4.02 26.51 -8.73
N GLU A 99 4.28 25.26 -9.07
CA GLU A 99 4.23 24.75 -10.45
C GLU A 99 3.28 23.54 -10.47
N PRO A 100 2.17 23.63 -11.21
CA PRO A 100 1.26 22.50 -11.36
C PRO A 100 1.94 21.39 -12.17
N SER A 101 1.53 20.14 -11.95
CA SER A 101 2.00 19.03 -12.77
C SER A 101 1.42 19.13 -14.19
N TYR A 102 2.20 18.69 -15.19
CA TYR A 102 1.83 18.81 -16.61
C TYR A 102 2.00 17.49 -17.33
N ASP A 103 0.91 17.03 -17.98
CA ASP A 103 0.91 15.87 -18.86
C ASP A 103 1.19 16.35 -20.28
N ASP A 104 2.40 16.17 -20.74
CA ASP A 104 2.88 16.62 -22.03
C ASP A 104 2.30 15.82 -23.22
N GLU A 105 1.89 14.56 -23.00
CA GLU A 105 1.25 13.76 -24.03
C GLU A 105 -0.16 14.25 -24.38
N LEU A 106 -0.91 14.69 -23.39
CA LEU A 106 -2.30 15.12 -23.56
C LEU A 106 -2.46 16.64 -23.46
N GLY A 107 -1.39 17.39 -23.17
CA GLY A 107 -1.42 18.84 -23.03
C GLY A 107 -2.22 19.34 -21.85
N LEU A 108 -2.32 18.55 -20.76
CA LEU A 108 -3.15 18.87 -19.62
C LEU A 108 -2.33 19.39 -18.45
N THR A 109 -2.73 20.53 -17.91
CA THR A 109 -2.21 21.08 -16.65
C THR A 109 -3.10 20.64 -15.48
N ILE A 110 -2.49 20.12 -14.43
CA ILE A 110 -3.18 19.59 -13.26
C ILE A 110 -2.74 20.38 -12.03
N ALA A 111 -3.66 21.06 -11.37
CA ALA A 111 -3.40 21.91 -10.20
C ALA A 111 -3.06 21.07 -8.94
N ALA A 112 -1.99 20.29 -9.05
CA ALA A 112 -1.47 19.43 -7.99
C ALA A 112 0.05 19.31 -8.13
N PRO A 113 0.79 19.13 -7.02
CA PRO A 113 2.25 18.99 -7.07
C PRO A 113 2.69 17.63 -7.59
N ARG A 114 1.80 16.65 -7.63
CA ARG A 114 2.03 15.30 -8.16
C ARG A 114 0.76 14.74 -8.75
N THR A 115 0.90 14.10 -9.88
CA THR A 115 -0.23 13.48 -10.58
C THR A 115 0.19 12.14 -11.16
N MET A 116 -0.73 11.19 -11.14
CA MET A 116 -0.62 9.94 -11.86
C MET A 116 -1.79 9.80 -12.83
N ARG A 117 -1.48 9.66 -14.10
CA ARG A 117 -2.44 9.25 -15.14
C ARG A 117 -2.46 7.72 -15.21
N SER A 118 -3.64 7.14 -15.27
CA SER A 118 -3.85 5.76 -15.68
C SER A 118 -4.64 5.72 -16.99
N ALA A 119 -4.20 4.92 -17.94
CA ALA A 119 -4.92 4.72 -19.19
C ALA A 119 -5.38 3.26 -19.33
N LYS A 120 -6.59 3.08 -19.82
CA LYS A 120 -7.11 1.79 -20.22
C LYS A 120 -7.47 1.84 -21.71
N LYS A 121 -7.24 0.74 -22.40
CA LYS A 121 -7.53 0.55 -23.82
C LYS A 121 -8.70 -0.41 -23.98
N LEU A 122 -9.60 -0.09 -24.89
CA LEU A 122 -10.70 -0.99 -25.23
C LEU A 122 -10.19 -2.09 -26.16
N GLU A 123 -10.32 -3.33 -25.74
CA GLU A 123 -9.85 -4.50 -26.49
C GLU A 123 -10.91 -5.61 -26.49
N LEU A 124 -10.83 -6.50 -27.47
CA LEU A 124 -11.62 -7.70 -27.46
C LEU A 124 -11.23 -8.61 -26.27
N LYS A 125 -12.21 -9.23 -25.64
CA LYS A 125 -11.99 -10.23 -24.57
C LYS A 125 -11.23 -11.42 -25.11
N GLU A 126 -11.60 -11.87 -26.31
CA GLU A 126 -10.96 -12.94 -27.06
C GLU A 126 -10.62 -12.45 -28.44
N TRP A 127 -9.43 -12.78 -28.95
CA TRP A 127 -8.88 -12.25 -30.21
C TRP A 127 -9.73 -12.52 -31.46
N ASN A 128 -10.60 -13.56 -31.42
CA ASN A 128 -11.46 -13.97 -32.52
C ASN A 128 -12.96 -13.71 -32.24
N ALA A 129 -13.28 -13.00 -31.15
CA ALA A 129 -14.66 -12.69 -30.83
C ALA A 129 -15.24 -11.67 -31.84
N PRO A 130 -16.54 -11.73 -32.15
CA PRO A 130 -17.18 -10.67 -32.92
C PRO A 130 -17.02 -9.30 -32.24
N MET A 131 -16.79 -8.25 -33.01
CA MET A 131 -16.66 -6.87 -32.52
C MET A 131 -18.02 -6.33 -32.06
N THR A 132 -18.49 -6.78 -30.92
CA THR A 132 -19.70 -6.31 -30.27
C THR A 132 -19.36 -5.72 -28.90
N GLU A 133 -20.18 -4.81 -28.39
CA GLU A 133 -19.99 -4.18 -27.09
C GLU A 133 -19.85 -5.22 -25.94
N GLU A 134 -20.57 -6.35 -26.05
CA GLU A 134 -20.50 -7.43 -25.05
C GLU A 134 -19.14 -8.13 -25.02
N ASN A 135 -18.46 -8.19 -26.18
CA ASN A 135 -17.18 -8.86 -26.34
C ASN A 135 -15.98 -7.92 -26.12
N MET A 136 -16.22 -6.65 -25.80
CA MET A 136 -15.17 -5.68 -25.50
C MET A 136 -15.01 -5.47 -24.00
N GLU A 137 -13.79 -5.19 -23.58
CA GLU A 137 -13.43 -4.84 -22.19
C GLU A 137 -12.30 -3.82 -22.14
N TRP A 138 -12.29 -3.02 -21.06
CA TRP A 138 -11.22 -2.06 -20.80
C TRP A 138 -10.06 -2.74 -20.09
N LYS A 139 -8.92 -2.89 -20.77
CA LYS A 139 -7.67 -3.42 -20.20
C LYS A 139 -6.68 -2.30 -19.93
N SER A 140 -5.78 -2.49 -18.98
CA SER A 140 -4.69 -1.55 -18.76
C SER A 140 -3.87 -1.38 -20.04
N ALA A 141 -3.72 -0.16 -20.51
CA ALA A 141 -2.92 0.14 -21.70
C ALA A 141 -1.43 -0.05 -21.39
N LEU A 142 -0.69 -0.69 -22.31
CA LEU A 142 0.77 -0.78 -22.18
C LEU A 142 1.37 0.64 -22.29
N GLY A 143 2.19 1.04 -21.31
CA GLY A 143 2.70 2.41 -21.24
C GLY A 143 1.66 3.46 -20.83
N GLY A 144 0.45 3.04 -20.44
CA GLY A 144 -0.65 3.95 -20.10
C GLY A 144 -0.56 4.60 -18.72
N MET A 145 0.48 4.33 -17.95
CA MET A 145 0.74 5.00 -16.67
C MET A 145 1.73 6.15 -16.90
N GLY A 146 1.31 7.38 -16.55
CA GLY A 146 2.15 8.57 -16.52
C GLY A 146 2.24 9.08 -15.08
N ILE A 147 3.41 9.56 -14.67
CA ILE A 147 3.64 10.25 -13.40
C ILE A 147 4.22 11.61 -13.74
N PHE A 148 3.56 12.66 -13.25
CA PHE A 148 3.91 14.03 -13.52
C PHE A 148 4.15 14.75 -12.19
N GLN A 149 5.17 15.61 -12.15
CA GLN A 149 5.56 16.35 -10.96
C GLN A 149 5.57 17.85 -11.26
N GLY A 150 5.17 18.61 -10.28
CA GLY A 150 5.27 20.06 -10.22
C GLY A 150 6.12 20.47 -9.02
N LYS A 151 5.89 21.67 -8.48
CA LYS A 151 6.55 22.19 -7.29
C LYS A 151 5.54 22.70 -6.29
N ALA A 152 5.85 22.57 -5.00
CA ALA A 152 4.98 23.05 -3.94
C ALA A 152 5.78 23.47 -2.71
N ASP A 153 5.15 24.35 -1.95
CA ASP A 153 5.61 24.82 -0.63
C ASP A 153 4.60 24.41 0.45
N VAL A 154 5.10 24.31 1.67
CA VAL A 154 4.26 24.21 2.87
C VAL A 154 4.74 25.26 3.88
N GLY A 155 3.91 26.29 4.10
CA GLY A 155 4.30 27.44 4.90
C GLY A 155 5.54 28.14 4.34
N ALA A 156 6.64 28.12 5.09
CA ALA A 156 7.91 28.75 4.70
C ALA A 156 8.92 27.76 4.06
N TYR A 157 8.49 26.53 3.78
CA TYR A 157 9.39 25.48 3.31
C TYR A 157 9.05 25.04 1.90
N HIS A 158 10.07 24.85 1.09
CA HIS A 158 9.97 24.19 -0.21
C HIS A 158 9.92 22.66 -0.04
N LEU A 159 9.14 21.98 -0.84
CA LEU A 159 9.16 20.51 -0.91
C LEU A 159 10.13 20.07 -2.00
N SER A 160 11.10 19.22 -1.66
CA SER A 160 12.04 18.67 -2.65
C SER A 160 11.31 17.76 -3.66
N GLU A 161 11.92 17.53 -4.82
CA GLU A 161 11.43 16.60 -5.82
C GLU A 161 11.22 15.20 -5.23
N GLU A 162 12.19 14.71 -4.41
CA GLU A 162 12.09 13.43 -3.72
C GLU A 162 10.89 13.40 -2.76
N PHE A 163 10.63 14.50 -2.05
CA PHE A 163 9.46 14.60 -1.18
C PHE A 163 8.16 14.50 -1.97
N ILE A 164 8.07 15.24 -3.08
CA ILE A 164 6.89 15.26 -3.96
C ILE A 164 6.68 13.88 -4.58
N GLU A 165 7.73 13.18 -4.99
CA GLU A 165 7.67 11.81 -5.53
C GLU A 165 7.02 10.82 -4.57
N GLN A 166 7.16 11.04 -3.28
CA GLN A 166 6.61 10.16 -2.24
C GLN A 166 5.22 10.58 -1.73
N LEU A 167 4.61 11.63 -2.29
CA LEU A 167 3.24 12.01 -1.93
C LEU A 167 2.27 10.88 -2.28
N MET A 168 1.40 10.54 -1.35
CA MET A 168 0.36 9.54 -1.57
C MET A 168 -0.73 10.10 -2.47
N LEU A 169 -1.02 9.39 -3.55
CA LEU A 169 -2.10 9.68 -4.48
C LEU A 169 -3.34 8.86 -4.14
N GLY A 170 -4.51 9.44 -4.21
CA GLY A 170 -5.74 8.71 -3.87
C GLY A 170 -7.03 9.47 -4.17
N LYS A 171 -6.95 10.75 -4.50
CA LYS A 171 -8.10 11.56 -4.93
C LYS A 171 -8.14 11.58 -6.45
N GLU A 172 -9.29 11.30 -7.04
CA GLU A 172 -9.50 11.50 -8.47
C GLU A 172 -9.52 13.00 -8.79
N TYR A 173 -8.82 13.40 -9.84
CA TYR A 173 -8.80 14.78 -10.31
C TYR A 173 -9.91 15.00 -11.32
N GLU A 174 -10.72 16.01 -11.10
CA GLU A 174 -11.81 16.41 -11.98
C GLU A 174 -11.39 17.64 -12.81
N PHE A 175 -11.38 17.49 -14.12
CA PHE A 175 -11.16 18.59 -15.04
C PHE A 175 -12.47 19.30 -15.36
N ASP A 176 -12.40 20.58 -15.63
CA ASP A 176 -13.48 21.30 -16.30
C ASP A 176 -13.59 20.92 -17.77
N GLU A 177 -14.78 21.09 -18.35
CA GLU A 177 -15.07 20.70 -19.73
C GLU A 177 -14.33 21.56 -20.76
N GLU A 178 -14.01 22.82 -20.43
CA GLU A 178 -13.30 23.74 -21.30
C GLU A 178 -11.86 23.26 -21.50
N THR A 179 -11.13 23.01 -20.42
CA THR A 179 -9.76 22.46 -20.43
C THR A 179 -9.69 21.15 -21.23
N LEU A 180 -10.63 20.24 -21.03
CA LEU A 180 -10.65 18.98 -21.79
C LEU A 180 -10.94 19.21 -23.26
N SER A 181 -11.86 20.13 -23.58
CA SER A 181 -12.22 20.42 -24.96
C SER A 181 -11.07 21.01 -25.77
N GLU A 182 -10.26 21.87 -25.16
CA GLU A 182 -9.05 22.43 -25.78
C GLU A 182 -8.01 21.33 -26.10
N ALA A 183 -7.91 20.31 -25.26
CA ALA A 183 -7.07 19.14 -25.48
C ALA A 183 -7.69 18.09 -26.42
N GLY A 184 -8.87 18.33 -26.99
CA GLY A 184 -9.58 17.38 -27.84
C GLY A 184 -10.18 16.20 -27.09
N LEU A 185 -10.36 16.36 -25.78
CA LEU A 185 -10.88 15.38 -24.86
C LEU A 185 -12.29 15.74 -24.36
N THR A 186 -12.95 14.80 -23.72
CA THR A 186 -14.28 15.00 -23.13
C THR A 186 -14.53 14.03 -21.99
N ILE A 187 -15.45 14.39 -21.09
CA ILE A 187 -15.92 13.49 -20.03
C ILE A 187 -16.94 12.52 -20.63
N LEU A 188 -16.73 11.25 -20.42
CA LEU A 188 -17.59 10.16 -20.84
C LEU A 188 -18.11 9.41 -19.63
N THR A 189 -19.30 8.81 -19.75
CA THR A 189 -19.90 7.99 -18.71
C THR A 189 -20.05 6.57 -19.22
N ASP A 190 -19.41 5.64 -18.52
CA ASP A 190 -19.55 4.21 -18.85
C ASP A 190 -20.86 3.66 -18.26
N ARG A 191 -21.84 3.46 -19.12
CA ARG A 191 -23.16 2.93 -18.71
C ARG A 191 -23.09 1.49 -18.24
N LYS A 192 -22.10 0.72 -18.69
CA LYS A 192 -21.90 -0.69 -18.31
C LYS A 192 -21.30 -0.84 -16.91
N TYR A 193 -20.46 0.13 -16.50
CA TYR A 193 -19.78 0.11 -15.21
C TYR A 193 -20.34 1.16 -14.23
N ARG A 194 -21.65 1.08 -13.97
CA ARG A 194 -22.37 1.88 -12.93
C ARG A 194 -22.31 3.40 -13.10
N GLY A 195 -22.08 3.89 -14.32
CA GLY A 195 -21.98 5.32 -14.57
C GLY A 195 -20.63 5.92 -14.17
N GLU A 196 -19.57 5.11 -14.09
CA GLU A 196 -18.20 5.58 -13.88
C GLU A 196 -17.84 6.62 -14.94
N LYS A 197 -17.34 7.78 -14.49
CA LYS A 197 -16.86 8.83 -15.38
C LYS A 197 -15.41 8.57 -15.75
N PHE A 198 -15.02 8.92 -16.94
CA PHE A 198 -13.64 8.86 -17.43
C PHE A 198 -13.42 9.90 -18.54
N ILE A 199 -12.16 10.18 -18.80
CA ILE A 199 -11.77 11.08 -19.89
C ILE A 199 -11.49 10.26 -21.12
N GLY A 200 -12.03 10.67 -22.26
CA GLY A 200 -11.77 10.07 -23.56
C GLY A 200 -11.70 11.12 -24.65
N THR A 201 -11.43 10.71 -25.88
CA THR A 201 -11.40 11.63 -27.01
C THR A 201 -12.81 12.15 -27.33
N GLN A 202 -12.92 13.37 -27.86
CA GLN A 202 -14.21 13.94 -28.27
C GLN A 202 -14.95 13.07 -29.30
N ARG A 203 -14.22 12.30 -30.13
CA ARG A 203 -14.80 11.33 -31.06
C ARG A 203 -15.65 10.30 -30.33
N MET A 204 -15.15 9.74 -29.19
CA MET A 204 -15.85 8.74 -28.40
C MET A 204 -17.16 9.27 -27.79
N GLY A 205 -17.29 10.57 -27.59
CA GLY A 205 -18.53 11.21 -27.15
C GLY A 205 -19.62 11.29 -28.23
N ARG A 206 -19.27 11.09 -29.51
CA ARG A 206 -20.15 11.22 -30.66
C ARG A 206 -20.39 9.93 -31.44
N GLU A 207 -19.51 8.95 -31.26
CA GLU A 207 -19.51 7.70 -32.01
C GLU A 207 -19.54 6.50 -31.06
N VAL A 208 -19.85 5.34 -31.63
CA VAL A 208 -19.72 4.07 -30.89
C VAL A 208 -18.25 3.81 -30.54
N PHE A 209 -17.98 3.29 -29.35
CA PHE A 209 -16.64 2.89 -28.92
C PHE A 209 -16.06 1.85 -29.88
N LYS A 210 -14.78 1.98 -30.18
CA LYS A 210 -14.05 1.11 -31.11
C LYS A 210 -12.87 0.46 -30.39
N GLU A 211 -12.47 -0.71 -30.85
CA GLU A 211 -11.22 -1.33 -30.39
C GLU A 211 -10.04 -0.36 -30.56
N GLY A 212 -9.23 -0.26 -29.55
CA GLY A 212 -8.11 0.69 -29.49
C GLY A 212 -8.44 2.03 -28.84
N ASP A 213 -9.70 2.32 -28.53
CA ASP A 213 -10.06 3.53 -27.80
C ASP A 213 -9.39 3.56 -26.43
N LEU A 214 -8.94 4.75 -26.02
CA LEU A 214 -8.28 4.98 -24.75
C LEU A 214 -9.20 5.75 -23.81
N ARG A 215 -9.20 5.37 -22.56
CA ARG A 215 -9.79 6.14 -21.46
C ARG A 215 -8.75 6.46 -20.41
N TYR A 216 -8.84 7.64 -19.83
CA TYR A 216 -7.89 8.17 -18.87
C TYR A 216 -8.57 8.49 -17.55
N GLN A 217 -7.84 8.29 -16.47
CA GLN A 217 -8.19 8.75 -15.12
C GLN A 217 -6.94 9.32 -14.48
N TYR A 218 -7.10 10.39 -13.72
CA TYR A 218 -6.02 11.09 -13.05
C TYR A 218 -6.20 11.00 -11.54
N SER A 219 -5.11 10.71 -10.85
CA SER A 219 -5.07 10.66 -9.38
C SER A 219 -4.06 11.67 -8.87
N VAL A 220 -4.47 12.44 -7.86
CA VAL A 220 -3.67 13.48 -7.19
C VAL A 220 -3.60 13.21 -5.69
N PRO A 221 -2.76 13.92 -4.92
CA PRO A 221 -2.79 13.87 -3.46
C PRO A 221 -4.18 14.22 -2.91
N TYR A 222 -4.47 13.75 -1.71
CA TYR A 222 -5.72 14.09 -1.02
C TYR A 222 -5.82 15.57 -0.70
N GLN A 223 -4.67 16.23 -0.48
CA GLN A 223 -4.55 17.64 -0.16
C GLN A 223 -4.49 18.47 -1.44
N SER A 224 -5.18 19.57 -1.43
CA SER A 224 -5.27 20.52 -2.53
C SER A 224 -4.52 21.82 -2.20
N ASP A 225 -4.25 22.61 -3.23
CA ASP A 225 -3.74 23.97 -3.06
C ASP A 225 -4.61 24.78 -2.09
N GLY A 226 -3.99 25.50 -1.14
CA GLY A 226 -4.67 26.22 -0.08
C GLY A 226 -5.04 25.40 1.16
N ASP A 227 -4.90 24.08 1.13
CA ASP A 227 -5.21 23.24 2.30
C ASP A 227 -4.15 23.42 3.41
N MET A 228 -4.61 23.52 4.66
CA MET A 228 -3.73 23.41 5.81
C MET A 228 -3.24 21.96 5.95
N VAL A 229 -1.95 21.76 6.00
CA VAL A 229 -1.32 20.42 6.06
C VAL A 229 -0.27 20.35 7.16
N THR A 230 0.02 19.13 7.59
CA THR A 230 1.18 18.79 8.42
C THR A 230 2.08 17.88 7.62
N VAL A 231 3.35 18.26 7.45
CA VAL A 231 4.36 17.48 6.73
C VAL A 231 5.47 17.04 7.67
N ILE A 232 6.06 15.88 7.35
CA ILE A 232 7.21 15.33 8.07
C ILE A 232 8.33 15.15 7.07
N GLY A 233 9.42 15.88 7.26
CA GLY A 233 10.56 15.91 6.36
C GLY A 233 11.88 16.07 7.11
N ILE A 234 13.00 15.87 6.43
CA ILE A 234 14.30 16.31 6.91
C ILE A 234 14.49 17.74 6.43
N GLN A 235 14.82 18.65 7.36
CA GLN A 235 15.11 20.03 6.99
C GLN A 235 16.51 20.12 6.38
N GLU A 236 16.59 20.67 5.18
CA GLU A 236 17.82 21.06 4.48
C GLU A 236 17.68 22.53 4.07
N GLN A 237 18.13 23.43 4.93
CA GLN A 237 17.84 24.85 4.83
C GLN A 237 16.32 25.10 4.86
N ASP A 238 15.77 25.79 3.87
CA ASP A 238 14.35 26.06 3.68
C ASP A 238 13.61 24.97 2.88
N THR A 239 14.25 23.83 2.67
CA THR A 239 13.72 22.72 1.88
C THR A 239 13.46 21.51 2.78
N LEU A 240 12.34 20.83 2.55
CA LEU A 240 12.02 19.55 3.20
C LEU A 240 12.28 18.40 2.24
N THR A 241 13.14 17.48 2.66
CA THR A 241 13.43 16.25 1.95
C THR A 241 12.67 15.06 2.58
N TYR A 242 12.55 13.98 1.83
CA TYR A 242 11.76 12.81 2.24
C TYR A 242 12.40 12.07 3.42
N VAL A 243 11.55 11.67 4.38
CA VAL A 243 11.94 10.81 5.51
C VAL A 243 11.57 9.37 5.21
N LYS A 244 12.55 8.50 5.07
CA LYS A 244 12.31 7.06 4.85
C LYS A 244 11.50 6.46 6.00
N GLY A 245 10.32 5.97 5.68
CA GLY A 245 9.42 5.33 6.64
C GLY A 245 8.29 6.23 7.16
N ALA A 246 8.26 7.51 6.80
CA ALA A 246 7.06 8.33 6.94
C ALA A 246 6.09 8.00 5.79
N ALA A 247 4.94 7.40 6.12
CA ALA A 247 3.90 7.11 5.14
C ALA A 247 2.52 7.16 5.82
N PRO A 248 1.71 8.17 5.52
CA PRO A 248 1.98 9.31 4.62
C PRO A 248 2.95 10.35 5.20
N ASN A 249 3.68 11.03 4.32
CA ASN A 249 4.59 12.13 4.68
C ASN A 249 3.88 13.50 4.75
N MET A 250 2.69 13.63 4.13
CA MET A 250 1.80 14.78 4.21
C MET A 250 0.43 14.35 4.78
N LEU A 251 -0.06 15.09 5.74
CA LEU A 251 -1.28 14.82 6.51
C LEU A 251 -2.20 16.04 6.44
N SER A 252 -3.52 15.84 6.41
CA SER A 252 -4.48 16.94 6.40
C SER A 252 -4.59 17.60 7.77
N GLY A 253 -4.65 18.93 7.75
CA GLY A 253 -4.85 19.80 8.93
C GLY A 253 -3.57 20.04 9.72
N GLU A 254 -3.67 20.93 10.69
CA GLU A 254 -2.64 21.19 11.68
C GLU A 254 -2.70 20.12 12.78
N LEU A 255 -1.63 19.36 12.93
CA LEU A 255 -1.55 18.25 13.87
C LEU A 255 -0.44 18.49 14.90
N ASP A 256 -0.67 18.11 16.14
CA ASP A 256 0.38 18.04 17.15
C ASP A 256 1.40 16.92 16.83
N GLN A 257 2.60 17.05 17.40
CA GLN A 257 3.72 16.13 17.17
C GLN A 257 3.33 14.66 17.35
N LYS A 258 2.61 14.33 18.44
CA LYS A 258 2.24 12.95 18.76
C LYS A 258 1.29 12.37 17.72
N THR A 259 0.30 13.17 17.30
CA THR A 259 -0.69 12.76 16.30
C THR A 259 -0.05 12.62 14.92
N ALA A 260 0.82 13.55 14.53
CA ALA A 260 1.56 13.49 13.27
C ALA A 260 2.43 12.24 13.18
N LEU A 261 3.24 11.96 14.20
CA LEU A 261 4.08 10.75 14.25
C LEU A 261 3.27 9.47 14.25
N LYS A 262 2.12 9.44 14.94
CA LYS A 262 1.24 8.27 14.94
C LYS A 262 0.64 8.01 13.55
N LYS A 263 0.12 9.05 12.90
CA LYS A 263 -0.53 8.93 11.58
C LYS A 263 0.46 8.62 10.47
N SER A 264 1.69 9.12 10.54
CA SER A 264 2.76 8.83 9.58
C SER A 264 3.44 7.47 9.79
N GLY A 265 3.02 6.72 10.79
CA GLY A 265 3.65 5.43 11.15
C GLY A 265 5.05 5.56 11.76
N MET A 266 5.51 6.78 12.02
CA MET A 266 6.81 7.07 12.65
C MET A 266 6.78 7.05 14.17
N SER A 267 5.60 6.97 14.80
CA SER A 267 5.56 6.78 16.26
C SER A 267 6.41 5.56 16.59
N SER A 268 7.26 5.68 17.61
CA SER A 268 7.95 4.53 18.19
C SER A 268 6.88 3.51 18.60
N GLY A 269 6.48 2.71 17.66
CA GLY A 269 5.56 1.62 17.93
C GLY A 269 6.29 0.72 18.89
N GLY A 270 5.91 0.76 20.15
CA GLY A 270 6.25 -0.29 21.09
C GLY A 270 6.03 -1.60 20.35
N VAL A 271 6.94 -2.54 20.54
CA VAL A 271 6.82 -3.91 19.99
C VAL A 271 5.35 -4.27 20.07
N SER A 272 4.70 -4.52 18.92
CA SER A 272 3.26 -4.78 18.94
C SER A 272 3.05 -5.91 19.96
N ILE A 273 2.44 -5.59 21.10
CA ILE A 273 2.19 -6.55 22.19
C ILE A 273 1.53 -7.79 21.62
N PHE A 274 0.69 -7.59 20.59
CA PHE A 274 0.06 -8.68 19.87
C PHE A 274 1.08 -9.57 19.12
N ARG A 275 2.10 -9.01 18.46
CA ARG A 275 3.16 -9.79 17.80
C ARG A 275 4.03 -10.52 18.81
N LEU A 276 4.35 -9.86 19.93
CA LEU A 276 5.09 -10.49 21.02
C LEU A 276 4.30 -11.66 21.63
N LEU A 277 3.02 -11.47 21.91
CA LEU A 277 2.12 -12.52 22.40
C LEU A 277 1.98 -13.68 21.42
N LEU A 278 1.85 -13.40 20.11
CA LEU A 278 1.82 -14.42 19.06
C LEU A 278 3.13 -15.22 19.01
N THR A 279 4.26 -14.57 19.09
CA THR A 279 5.58 -15.23 19.14
C THR A 279 5.69 -16.16 20.33
N ILE A 280 5.31 -15.68 21.52
CA ILE A 280 5.31 -16.49 22.76
C ILE A 280 4.35 -17.67 22.62
N LEU A 281 3.15 -17.46 22.08
CA LEU A 281 2.15 -18.50 21.88
C LEU A 281 2.66 -19.61 20.95
N PHE A 282 3.26 -19.25 19.81
CA PHE A 282 3.79 -20.24 18.85
C PHE A 282 4.98 -21.01 19.43
N LEU A 283 5.87 -20.35 20.14
CA LEU A 283 7.02 -21.01 20.78
C LEU A 283 6.56 -21.93 21.92
N ALA A 284 5.61 -21.50 22.74
CA ALA A 284 5.04 -22.30 23.83
C ALA A 284 4.27 -23.52 23.31
N ALA A 285 3.43 -23.33 22.27
CA ALA A 285 2.67 -24.43 21.65
C ALA A 285 3.60 -25.44 20.98
N GLY A 286 4.58 -24.97 20.20
CA GLY A 286 5.56 -25.82 19.52
C GLY A 286 6.46 -26.55 20.51
N GLY A 287 6.97 -25.86 21.51
CA GLY A 287 7.77 -26.43 22.62
C GLY A 287 6.99 -27.47 23.43
N GLY A 288 5.78 -27.14 23.86
CA GLY A 288 4.92 -28.05 24.63
C GLY A 288 4.59 -29.34 23.89
N MET A 289 4.44 -29.31 22.54
CA MET A 289 4.25 -30.53 21.75
C MET A 289 5.50 -31.43 21.71
N LEU A 290 6.71 -30.85 21.81
CA LEU A 290 7.96 -31.60 21.86
C LEU A 290 8.26 -32.16 23.26
N PHE A 291 8.04 -31.37 24.32
CA PHE A 291 8.36 -31.78 25.70
C PHE A 291 7.42 -32.87 26.22
N ARG A 292 6.12 -32.84 25.94
CA ARG A 292 5.19 -33.92 26.33
C ARG A 292 5.60 -35.33 25.91
N LYS A 293 6.56 -35.44 24.99
CA LYS A 293 7.04 -36.72 24.50
C LYS A 293 8.27 -37.23 25.27
N GLN A 294 9.02 -36.38 25.96
CA GLN A 294 10.13 -36.82 26.81
C GLN A 294 9.64 -37.49 28.07
N GLU A 295 8.58 -36.99 28.69
CA GLU A 295 7.98 -37.63 29.90
C GLU A 295 7.42 -39.02 29.60
N GLN A 296 6.66 -39.19 28.48
CA GLN A 296 6.13 -40.50 28.09
C GLN A 296 7.21 -41.54 27.72
N LYS A 297 8.45 -41.10 27.40
CA LYS A 297 9.56 -42.02 27.10
C LYS A 297 10.27 -42.47 28.40
N LYS A 298 10.29 -41.60 29.41
CA LYS A 298 10.89 -41.90 30.72
C LYS A 298 10.06 -42.90 31.52
N ASP A 299 8.72 -42.81 31.46
CA ASP A 299 7.82 -43.77 32.12
C ASP A 299 7.81 -45.15 31.47
N ARG A 300 8.25 -45.31 30.22
CA ARG A 300 8.35 -46.60 29.52
C ARG A 300 9.71 -47.31 29.65
N SER A 301 10.72 -46.60 30.11
CA SER A 301 12.08 -47.15 30.32
C SER A 301 12.37 -47.52 31.79
N GLY A 302 11.38 -47.33 32.66
CA GLY A 302 11.48 -47.64 34.08
C GLY A 302 10.73 -48.90 34.55
N LEU A 303 10.38 -49.83 33.60
CA LEU A 303 9.85 -51.17 33.88
C LEU A 303 10.82 -52.23 33.42
#